data_bdf65a42b341fb0bd466830419b40122
#
_entry.id   bdf65a42b341fb0bd466830419b40122
#
_cell.length_a   1.000
_cell.length_b   1.000
_cell.length_c   1.000
_cell.angle_alpha   90.00
_cell.angle_beta   90.00
_cell.angle_gamma   90.00
#
_symmetry.space_group_name_H-M   'P 1'
#
loop_
_entity.id
_entity.type
_entity.pdbx_description
1 polymer ?
#
loop_
_entity_poly.entity_id
_entity_poly.type
_entity_poly.pdbx_seq_one_letter_code
_entity_poly.pdbx_strand_id
1 'polypeptide(L)'
;MAISYNKLWKLLVDKKMSKADLRKAAGIAPNTMTRLRRDEEVTLAVLNRICVALDVNIGDVMEFVPEVPEEKQNEYYKIQQTC
;
A
#
# COMPACT_ATOMS: atom_id res chain seq x y z
N MET A 1 -9.93 -9.37 3.00
CA MET A 1 -8.68 -8.68 3.37
C MET A 1 -8.67 -7.27 2.86
N ALA A 2 -8.10 -6.37 3.64
CA ALA A 2 -7.96 -4.97 3.24
C ALA A 2 -6.61 -4.75 2.57
N ILE A 3 -6.52 -3.72 1.74
CA ILE A 3 -5.27 -3.32 1.11
C ILE A 3 -4.58 -2.30 1.99
N SER A 4 -3.26 -2.40 2.14
CA SER A 4 -2.45 -1.41 2.85
C SER A 4 -1.29 -0.98 1.96
N TYR A 5 -1.05 0.33 1.91
CA TYR A 5 0.09 0.92 1.19
C TYR A 5 1.12 1.49 2.16
N ASN A 6 1.12 1.05 3.41
CA ASN A 6 2.07 1.55 4.41
C ASN A 6 3.52 1.35 3.99
N LYS A 7 3.81 0.24 3.31
CA LYS A 7 5.15 -0.03 2.80
C LYS A 7 5.59 1.04 1.80
N LEU A 8 4.65 1.50 0.95
CA LEU A 8 4.94 2.56 0.00
C LEU A 8 5.33 3.86 0.71
N TRP A 9 4.57 4.23 1.74
CA TRP A 9 4.87 5.47 2.47
C TRP A 9 6.21 5.41 3.19
N LYS A 10 6.55 4.28 3.77
CA LYS A 10 7.87 4.06 4.38
C LYS A 10 8.98 4.15 3.34
N LEU A 11 8.75 3.57 2.16
CA LEU A 11 9.71 3.61 1.07
C LEU A 11 9.98 5.05 0.62
N LEU A 12 8.93 5.87 0.53
CA LEU A 12 9.07 7.29 0.19
C LEU A 12 9.91 8.03 1.22
N VAL A 13 9.69 7.76 2.51
CA VAL A 13 10.49 8.35 3.57
C VAL A 13 11.97 7.98 3.40
N ASP A 14 12.25 6.72 3.14
CA ASP A 14 13.62 6.23 2.92
C ASP A 14 14.27 6.91 1.71
N LYS A 15 13.49 7.16 0.67
CA LYS A 15 13.97 7.81 -0.56
C LYS A 15 13.92 9.34 -0.48
N LYS A 16 13.45 9.89 0.62
CA LYS A 16 13.30 11.33 0.83
C LYS A 16 12.41 11.98 -0.23
N MET A 17 11.33 11.29 -0.60
CA MET A 17 10.36 11.75 -1.56
C MET A 17 9.06 12.11 -0.87
N SER A 18 8.40 13.18 -1.33
CA SER A 18 7.05 13.50 -0.90
C SER A 18 6.03 12.71 -1.74
N LYS A 19 4.78 12.68 -1.29
CA LYS A 19 3.71 12.07 -2.08
C LYS A 19 3.52 12.80 -3.41
N ALA A 20 3.72 14.13 -3.43
CA ALA A 20 3.64 14.91 -4.66
C ALA A 20 4.77 14.52 -5.62
N ASP A 21 5.97 14.27 -5.11
CA ASP A 21 7.09 13.81 -5.92
C ASP A 21 6.78 12.47 -6.56
N LEU A 22 6.21 11.53 -5.81
CA LEU A 22 5.79 10.24 -6.33
C LEU A 22 4.75 10.41 -7.43
N ARG A 23 3.76 11.24 -7.20
CA ARG A 23 2.70 11.48 -8.18
C ARG A 23 3.28 11.94 -9.51
N LYS A 24 4.21 12.87 -9.46
CA LYS A 24 4.87 13.40 -10.67
C LYS A 24 5.75 12.35 -11.33
N ALA A 25 6.54 11.63 -10.55
CA ALA A 25 7.46 10.62 -11.07
C ALA A 25 6.73 9.46 -11.74
N ALA A 26 5.62 9.02 -11.16
CA ALA A 26 4.83 7.90 -11.68
C ALA A 26 3.74 8.32 -12.66
N GLY A 27 3.50 9.62 -12.81
CA GLY A 27 2.46 10.11 -13.71
C GLY A 27 1.06 9.74 -13.24
N ILE A 28 0.80 9.84 -11.94
CA ILE A 28 -0.47 9.42 -11.33
C ILE A 28 -1.42 10.61 -11.21
N ALA A 29 -2.70 10.37 -11.51
CA ALA A 29 -3.73 11.40 -11.35
C ALA A 29 -3.97 11.72 -9.86
N PRO A 30 -4.37 12.96 -9.52
CA PRO A 30 -4.65 13.33 -8.13
C PRO A 30 -5.70 12.44 -7.45
N ASN A 31 -6.73 12.01 -8.17
CA ASN A 31 -7.76 11.12 -7.65
C ASN A 31 -7.17 9.77 -7.23
N THR A 32 -6.24 9.27 -8.00
CA THR A 32 -5.56 8.01 -7.71
C THR A 32 -4.70 8.14 -6.46
N MET A 33 -4.02 9.26 -6.30
CA MET A 33 -3.26 9.51 -5.07
C MET A 33 -4.16 9.56 -3.85
N THR A 34 -5.36 10.12 -3.99
CA THR A 34 -6.34 10.13 -2.90
C THR A 34 -6.74 8.72 -2.51
N ARG A 35 -6.96 7.84 -3.49
CA ARG A 35 -7.28 6.43 -3.22
C ARG A 35 -6.15 5.72 -2.51
N LEU A 36 -4.91 5.95 -2.93
CA LEU A 36 -3.74 5.37 -2.28
C LEU A 36 -3.65 5.80 -0.81
N ARG A 37 -3.92 7.06 -0.52
CA ARG A 37 -3.89 7.56 0.86
C ARG A 37 -4.98 6.98 1.74
N ARG A 38 -6.07 6.50 1.13
CA ARG A 38 -7.20 5.89 1.84
C ARG A 38 -7.13 4.36 1.85
N ASP A 39 -6.05 3.79 1.35
CA ASP A 39 -5.89 2.34 1.20
C ASP A 39 -7.00 1.73 0.34
N GLU A 40 -7.45 2.45 -0.68
CA GLU A 40 -8.45 1.98 -1.64
C GLU A 40 -7.79 1.31 -2.83
N GLU A 41 -8.55 0.49 -3.54
CA GLU A 41 -8.05 -0.20 -4.72
C GLU A 41 -7.67 0.77 -5.82
N VAL A 42 -6.55 0.48 -6.48
CA VAL A 42 -6.12 1.16 -7.70
C VAL A 42 -5.79 0.09 -8.74
N THR A 43 -5.70 0.49 -9.99
CA THR A 43 -5.42 -0.47 -11.06
C THR A 43 -3.97 -0.99 -10.99
N LEU A 44 -3.76 -2.18 -11.53
CA LEU A 44 -2.40 -2.73 -11.65
C LEU A 44 -1.51 -1.84 -12.50
N ALA A 45 -2.08 -1.16 -13.50
CA ALA A 45 -1.32 -0.21 -14.32
C ALA A 45 -0.72 0.91 -13.47
N VAL A 46 -1.49 1.43 -12.51
CA VAL A 46 -1.01 2.46 -11.58
C VAL A 46 0.10 1.90 -10.69
N LEU A 47 -0.10 0.71 -10.14
CA LEU A 47 0.89 0.06 -9.29
C LEU A 47 2.18 -0.20 -10.07
N ASN A 48 2.06 -0.60 -11.33
CA ASN A 48 3.22 -0.80 -12.19
C ASN A 48 4.01 0.50 -12.37
N ARG A 49 3.33 1.61 -12.61
CA ARG A 49 3.98 2.92 -12.75
C ARG A 49 4.74 3.32 -11.49
N ILE A 50 4.15 3.05 -10.32
CA ILE A 50 4.81 3.32 -9.04
C ILE A 50 6.05 2.45 -8.89
N CYS A 51 5.94 1.16 -9.17
CA CYS A 51 7.07 0.24 -9.07
C CYS A 51 8.21 0.62 -10.01
N VAL A 52 7.88 1.02 -11.23
CA VAL A 52 8.89 1.47 -12.21
C VAL A 52 9.56 2.76 -11.73
N ALA A 53 8.78 3.72 -11.23
CA ALA A 53 9.31 5.00 -10.76
C ALA A 53 10.26 4.84 -9.58
N LEU A 54 9.98 3.88 -8.70
CA LEU A 54 10.78 3.64 -7.49
C LEU A 54 11.78 2.49 -7.64
N ASP A 55 11.73 1.78 -8.77
CA ASP A 55 12.59 0.62 -9.04
C ASP A 55 12.43 -0.47 -7.97
N VAL A 56 11.19 -0.85 -7.70
CA VAL A 56 10.83 -1.87 -6.69
C VAL A 56 9.75 -2.79 -7.23
N ASN A 57 9.46 -3.85 -6.50
CA ASN A 57 8.39 -4.80 -6.80
C ASN A 57 7.11 -4.41 -6.07
N ILE A 58 6.00 -4.98 -6.53
CA ILE A 58 4.68 -4.70 -5.94
C ILE A 58 4.62 -5.05 -4.44
N GLY A 59 5.32 -6.10 -4.01
CA GLY A 59 5.38 -6.48 -2.60
C GLY A 59 6.07 -5.44 -1.70
N ASP A 60 6.83 -4.52 -2.29
CA ASP A 60 7.46 -3.41 -1.56
C ASP A 60 6.53 -2.20 -1.43
N VAL A 61 5.43 -2.20 -2.17
CA VAL A 61 4.51 -1.07 -2.27
C VAL A 61 3.22 -1.32 -1.51
N MET A 62 2.70 -2.54 -1.59
CA MET A 62 1.40 -2.87 -1.00
C MET A 62 1.42 -4.24 -0.34
N GLU A 63 0.44 -4.47 0.52
CA GLU A 63 0.20 -5.76 1.13
C GLU A 63 -1.28 -5.91 1.46
N PHE A 64 -1.72 -7.12 1.68
CA PHE A 64 -3.06 -7.39 2.19
C PHE A 64 -2.96 -7.58 3.70
N VAL A 65 -3.88 -6.94 4.42
CA VAL A 65 -3.95 -7.05 5.88
C VAL A 65 -5.33 -7.56 6.28
N PRO A 66 -5.45 -8.24 7.44
CA PRO A 66 -6.75 -8.70 7.90
C PRO A 66 -7.72 -7.53 8.08
N GLU A 67 -8.96 -7.72 7.60
CA GLU A 67 -10.02 -6.73 7.67
C GLU A 67 -11.08 -7.19 8.66
N VAL A 68 -10.66 -7.40 9.90
CA VAL A 68 -11.55 -7.91 10.93
C VAL A 68 -11.64 -6.93 12.11
N PRO A 69 -12.82 -6.83 12.74
CA PRO A 69 -12.96 -6.03 13.97
C PRO A 69 -12.00 -6.53 15.04
N GLU A 70 -11.64 -5.65 15.96
CA GLU A 70 -10.66 -5.94 17.01
C GLU A 70 -10.97 -7.24 17.76
N GLU A 71 -12.24 -7.47 18.10
CA GLU A 71 -12.66 -8.69 18.79
C GLU A 71 -12.36 -9.95 17.99
N LYS A 72 -12.62 -9.91 16.69
CA LYS A 72 -12.36 -11.02 15.81
C LYS A 72 -10.87 -11.17 15.52
N GLN A 73 -10.12 -10.09 15.58
CA GLN A 73 -8.68 -10.17 15.45
C GLN A 73 -8.05 -11.04 16.52
N ASN A 74 -8.58 -10.98 17.74
CA ASN A 74 -8.10 -11.83 18.83
C ASN A 74 -8.37 -13.30 18.54
N GLU A 75 -9.53 -13.63 18.00
CA GLU A 75 -9.85 -15.00 17.59
C GLU A 75 -8.92 -15.47 16.45
N TYR A 76 -8.68 -14.59 15.52
CA TYR A 76 -7.77 -14.87 14.41
C TYR A 76 -6.36 -15.18 14.91
N TYR A 77 -5.89 -14.43 15.88
CA TYR A 77 -4.58 -14.66 16.49
C TYR A 77 -4.52 -16.03 17.15
N LYS A 78 -5.56 -16.42 17.88
CA LYS A 78 -5.61 -17.72 18.52
C LYS A 78 -5.51 -18.86 17.50
N ILE A 79 -6.23 -18.73 16.39
CA ILE A 79 -6.21 -19.71 15.33
C ILE A 79 -4.80 -19.82 14.74
N GLN A 80 -4.15 -18.71 14.48
CA GLN A 80 -2.80 -18.70 13.95
C GLN A 80 -1.78 -19.29 14.91
N GLN A 81 -1.93 -19.05 16.20
CA GLN A 81 -1.02 -19.56 17.21
C GLN A 81 -1.16 -21.06 17.41
N THR A 82 -2.32 -21.62 17.10
CA THR A 82 -2.56 -23.05 17.24
C THR A 82 -2.16 -23.86 16.02
N CYS A 83 -1.86 -23.19 14.93
CA CYS A 83 -1.43 -23.85 13.67
C CYS A 83 0.08 -24.08 13.59
#